data_3d4e16c1c73c943e01a9e4fdb977cf94
#
_entry.id   3d4e16c1c73c943e01a9e4fdb977cf94
#
_cell.length_a   1.000
_cell.length_b   1.000
_cell.length_c   1.000
_cell.angle_alpha   90.00
_cell.angle_beta   90.00
_cell.angle_gamma   90.00
#
_symmetry.space_group_name_H-M   'P 1'
#
loop_
_entity.id
_entity.type
_entity.pdbx_description
1 polymer ?
#
loop_
_entity_poly.entity_id
_entity_poly.type
_entity_poly.pdbx_seq_one_letter_code
_entity_poly.pdbx_strand_id
1 'polypeptide(L)'
;IKKLPTCDNFKINSGKYEGLWTSIFVKPLAFVLLKLGDTVGNYAVSLIIISLIIRLIAFPFTKKTAMQSELLKKAQPEITRIQNKYKDKQDQESLTRQSQEMMAVYKKYNISPMSGCLFSMIQLPLFIAFFEAVQRTPAIFEGKFLGLQLGTTPMVGLTTSGIITYIILMILIAATTFYSFKMNMSGNSLDPSMKMMPVMMSVMIIITALFMPSALGIYWVTTNLFTIFQNISVKRSKEKYGKA
;
A
#
# COMPACT_ATOMS: atom_id res chain seq x y z
N ILE A 1 20.54 -11.33 -28.66
CA ILE A 1 19.90 -10.88 -27.42
C ILE A 1 19.97 -12.06 -26.46
N LYS A 2 20.88 -12.02 -25.44
CA LYS A 2 20.87 -13.04 -24.39
C LYS A 2 19.51 -12.98 -23.70
N LYS A 3 18.70 -14.05 -23.83
CA LYS A 3 17.48 -14.22 -23.05
C LYS A 3 17.86 -14.11 -21.58
N LEU A 4 17.34 -13.10 -20.90
CA LEU A 4 17.51 -12.96 -19.46
C LEU A 4 16.76 -14.11 -18.79
N PRO A 5 17.35 -14.82 -17.80
CA PRO A 5 16.75 -15.99 -17.17
C PRO A 5 15.38 -15.73 -16.51
N THR A 6 15.05 -14.47 -16.34
CA THR A 6 13.78 -13.99 -15.76
C THR A 6 12.58 -13.99 -16.71
N CYS A 7 12.83 -14.02 -18.04
CA CYS A 7 11.73 -14.05 -19.02
C CYS A 7 11.05 -15.42 -19.11
N ASP A 8 11.73 -16.49 -18.73
CA ASP A 8 11.18 -17.85 -18.83
C ASP A 8 10.22 -18.19 -17.67
N ASN A 9 10.35 -17.53 -16.52
CA ASN A 9 9.53 -17.78 -15.32
C ASN A 9 8.36 -16.79 -15.15
N PHE A 10 8.36 -15.67 -15.87
CA PHE A 10 7.29 -14.68 -15.80
C PHE A 10 6.68 -14.53 -17.20
N LYS A 11 5.48 -15.05 -17.39
CA LYS A 11 4.73 -14.84 -18.65
C LYS A 11 4.37 -13.36 -18.75
N ILE A 12 5.13 -12.62 -19.57
CA ILE A 12 4.70 -11.29 -19.99
C ILE A 12 3.36 -11.46 -20.70
N ASN A 13 2.32 -10.88 -20.13
CA ASN A 13 1.00 -10.92 -20.74
C ASN A 13 0.97 -9.89 -21.90
N SER A 14 1.57 -10.27 -23.02
CA SER A 14 1.65 -9.45 -24.25
C SER A 14 0.31 -9.37 -25.00
N GLY A 15 -0.80 -9.73 -24.34
CA GLY A 15 -2.14 -9.62 -24.92
C GLY A 15 -2.50 -8.17 -25.26
N LYS A 16 -3.36 -8.02 -26.29
CA LYS A 16 -3.92 -6.71 -26.64
C LYS A 16 -4.56 -6.05 -25.42
N TYR A 17 -4.48 -4.72 -25.35
CA TYR A 17 -5.17 -3.94 -24.33
C TYR A 17 -6.69 -3.96 -24.59
N GLU A 18 -7.35 -5.05 -24.24
CA GLU A 18 -8.77 -5.28 -24.45
C GLU A 18 -9.54 -5.17 -23.12
N GLY A 19 -10.79 -4.69 -23.20
CA GLY A 19 -11.66 -4.50 -22.05
C GLY A 19 -11.67 -3.07 -21.49
N LEU A 20 -12.77 -2.70 -20.86
CA LEU A 20 -12.98 -1.35 -20.30
C LEU A 20 -11.93 -0.97 -19.26
N TRP A 21 -11.61 -1.88 -18.35
CA TRP A 21 -10.59 -1.66 -17.32
C TRP A 21 -9.22 -1.34 -17.94
N THR A 22 -8.78 -2.18 -18.85
CA THR A 22 -7.49 -2.06 -19.52
C THR A 22 -7.41 -0.77 -20.35
N SER A 23 -8.49 -0.43 -21.06
CA SER A 23 -8.52 0.76 -21.92
C SER A 23 -8.57 2.06 -21.12
N ILE A 24 -9.25 2.09 -19.96
CA ILE A 24 -9.43 3.30 -19.17
C ILE A 24 -8.27 3.53 -18.20
N PHE A 25 -7.74 2.48 -17.58
CA PHE A 25 -6.74 2.61 -16.51
C PHE A 25 -5.35 2.14 -16.94
N VAL A 26 -5.22 0.94 -17.50
CA VAL A 26 -3.91 0.32 -17.73
C VAL A 26 -3.20 0.95 -18.93
N LYS A 27 -3.90 1.12 -20.05
CA LYS A 27 -3.33 1.69 -21.29
C LYS A 27 -2.85 3.14 -21.13
N PRO A 28 -3.63 4.08 -20.55
CA PRO A 28 -3.16 5.43 -20.30
C PRO A 28 -1.98 5.45 -19.34
N LEU A 29 -2.02 4.64 -18.28
CA LEU A 29 -0.94 4.53 -17.31
C LEU A 29 0.34 4.02 -17.94
N ALA A 30 0.28 2.94 -18.75
CA ALA A 30 1.43 2.42 -19.49
C ALA A 30 2.00 3.43 -20.47
N PHE A 31 1.13 4.15 -21.20
CA PHE A 31 1.55 5.20 -22.13
C PHE A 31 2.31 6.33 -21.42
N VAL A 32 1.79 6.82 -20.30
CA VAL A 32 2.44 7.91 -19.54
C VAL A 32 3.75 7.43 -18.93
N LEU A 33 3.79 6.20 -18.40
CA LEU A 33 5.01 5.56 -17.87
C LEU A 33 6.10 5.47 -18.95
N LEU A 34 5.75 5.00 -20.13
CA LEU A 34 6.69 4.90 -21.26
C LEU A 34 7.19 6.27 -21.69
N LYS A 35 6.29 7.19 -22.00
CA LYS A 35 6.66 8.51 -22.51
C LYS A 35 7.53 9.30 -21.53
N LEU A 36 7.19 9.23 -20.23
CA LEU A 36 8.00 9.87 -19.21
C LEU A 36 9.34 9.13 -19.01
N GLY A 37 9.35 7.80 -19.08
CA GLY A 37 10.56 7.00 -18.99
C GLY A 37 11.54 7.28 -20.11
N ASP A 38 11.05 7.41 -21.34
CA ASP A 38 11.86 7.81 -22.51
C ASP A 38 12.43 9.22 -22.35
N THR A 39 11.64 10.15 -21.80
CA THR A 39 12.09 11.53 -21.59
C THR A 39 13.14 11.64 -20.49
N VAL A 40 12.96 10.92 -19.38
CA VAL A 40 13.87 10.94 -18.22
C VAL A 40 15.05 9.99 -18.40
N GLY A 41 14.96 9.07 -19.37
CA GLY A 41 15.98 8.04 -19.62
C GLY A 41 15.97 6.89 -18.63
N ASN A 42 14.91 6.77 -17.77
CA ASN A 42 14.80 5.68 -16.79
C ASN A 42 13.36 5.39 -16.39
N TYR A 43 12.90 4.17 -16.61
CA TYR A 43 11.53 3.75 -16.33
C TYR A 43 11.20 3.62 -14.83
N ALA A 44 12.18 3.33 -13.97
CA ALA A 44 11.96 3.31 -12.52
C ALA A 44 11.72 4.73 -11.99
N VAL A 45 12.45 5.72 -12.49
CA VAL A 45 12.23 7.13 -12.13
C VAL A 45 10.86 7.59 -12.61
N SER A 46 10.46 7.22 -13.83
CA SER A 46 9.11 7.45 -14.34
C SER A 46 8.04 6.86 -13.42
N LEU A 47 8.22 5.61 -12.99
CA LEU A 47 7.30 4.93 -12.09
C LEU A 47 7.20 5.64 -10.73
N ILE A 48 8.32 6.10 -10.16
CA ILE A 48 8.33 6.88 -8.91
C ILE A 48 7.56 8.19 -9.11
N ILE A 49 7.85 8.95 -10.15
CA ILE A 49 7.22 10.26 -10.41
C ILE A 49 5.70 10.09 -10.58
N ILE A 50 5.28 9.15 -11.40
CA ILE A 50 3.85 8.92 -11.65
C ILE A 50 3.14 8.44 -10.39
N SER A 51 3.76 7.56 -9.61
CA SER A 51 3.23 7.13 -8.31
C SER A 51 3.02 8.32 -7.37
N LEU A 52 3.97 9.26 -7.31
CA LEU A 52 3.86 10.46 -6.48
C LEU A 52 2.78 11.41 -7.01
N ILE A 53 2.68 11.62 -8.33
CA ILE A 53 1.63 12.46 -8.93
C ILE A 53 0.24 11.91 -8.59
N ILE A 54 0.02 10.62 -8.77
CA ILE A 54 -1.26 9.98 -8.44
C ILE A 54 -1.56 10.12 -6.94
N ARG A 55 -0.56 9.97 -6.08
CA ARG A 55 -0.71 10.18 -4.63
C ARG A 55 -1.04 11.63 -4.27
N LEU A 56 -0.46 12.59 -4.96
CA LEU A 56 -0.77 14.01 -4.77
C LEU A 56 -2.21 14.32 -5.20
N ILE A 57 -2.66 13.78 -6.32
CA ILE A 57 -4.06 13.93 -6.77
C ILE A 57 -5.02 13.28 -5.76
N ALA A 58 -4.68 12.11 -5.25
CA ALA A 58 -5.48 11.41 -4.25
C ALA A 58 -5.35 12.01 -2.83
N PHE A 59 -4.43 12.95 -2.60
CA PHE A 59 -4.11 13.50 -1.28
C PHE A 59 -5.33 14.03 -0.51
N PRO A 60 -6.26 14.83 -1.08
CA PRO A 60 -7.41 15.32 -0.34
C PRO A 60 -8.30 14.19 0.20
N PHE A 61 -8.46 13.11 -0.57
CA PHE A 61 -9.24 11.95 -0.15
C PHE A 61 -8.51 11.14 0.93
N THR A 62 -7.22 10.86 0.71
CA THR A 62 -6.41 10.08 1.66
C THR A 62 -6.12 10.84 2.95
N LYS A 63 -6.05 12.19 2.91
CA LYS A 63 -5.98 13.02 4.12
C LYS A 63 -7.21 12.84 5.00
N LYS A 64 -8.41 12.82 4.41
CA LYS A 64 -9.65 12.58 5.16
C LYS A 64 -9.63 11.20 5.84
N THR A 65 -9.16 10.17 5.14
CA THR A 65 -9.01 8.81 5.69
C THR A 65 -7.98 8.77 6.83
N ALA A 66 -6.83 9.44 6.67
CA ALA A 66 -5.81 9.55 7.72
C ALA A 66 -6.34 10.28 8.97
N MET A 67 -7.18 11.31 8.79
CA MET A 67 -7.85 11.99 9.90
C MET A 67 -8.81 11.04 10.65
N GLN A 68 -9.58 10.24 9.93
CA GLN A 68 -10.48 9.24 10.52
C GLN A 68 -9.70 8.18 11.30
N SER A 69 -8.55 7.73 10.78
CA SER A 69 -7.65 6.80 11.46
C SER A 69 -7.15 7.36 12.81
N GLU A 70 -6.82 8.66 12.86
CA GLU A 70 -6.44 9.32 14.11
C GLU A 70 -7.59 9.44 15.11
N LEU A 71 -8.82 9.68 14.65
CA LEU A 71 -10.01 9.70 15.51
C LEU A 71 -10.29 8.28 16.07
N LEU A 72 -10.14 7.26 15.22
CA LEU A 72 -10.28 5.86 15.66
C LEU A 72 -9.28 5.50 16.76
N LYS A 73 -8.03 5.97 16.66
CA LYS A 73 -7.03 5.78 17.73
C LYS A 73 -7.46 6.42 19.06
N LYS A 74 -8.09 7.59 19.01
CA LYS A 74 -8.62 8.25 20.21
C LYS A 74 -9.81 7.49 20.83
N ALA A 75 -10.64 6.89 19.99
CA ALA A 75 -11.80 6.09 20.42
C ALA A 75 -11.41 4.66 20.88
N GLN A 76 -10.20 4.20 20.54
CA GLN A 76 -9.74 2.83 20.79
C GLN A 76 -9.92 2.34 22.24
N PRO A 77 -9.65 3.13 23.31
CA PRO A 77 -9.87 2.69 24.67
C PRO A 77 -11.35 2.33 24.96
N GLU A 78 -12.29 3.14 24.44
CA GLU A 78 -13.73 2.86 24.62
C GLU A 78 -14.15 1.64 23.80
N ILE A 79 -13.65 1.52 22.56
CA ILE A 79 -13.91 0.36 21.70
C ILE A 79 -13.41 -0.93 22.36
N THR A 80 -12.19 -0.94 22.87
CA THR A 80 -11.62 -2.10 23.57
C THR A 80 -12.40 -2.46 24.82
N ARG A 81 -12.88 -1.47 25.57
CA ARG A 81 -13.74 -1.70 26.75
C ARG A 81 -15.04 -2.40 26.38
N ILE A 82 -15.68 -1.98 25.29
CA ILE A 82 -16.90 -2.63 24.78
C ILE A 82 -16.60 -4.05 24.32
N GLN A 83 -15.53 -4.25 23.54
CA GLN A 83 -15.12 -5.58 23.07
C GLN A 83 -14.89 -6.54 24.26
N ASN A 84 -14.16 -6.10 25.29
CA ASN A 84 -13.92 -6.91 26.49
C ASN A 84 -15.20 -7.20 27.29
N LYS A 85 -16.17 -6.26 27.34
CA LYS A 85 -17.45 -6.45 28.00
C LYS A 85 -18.28 -7.59 27.41
N TYR A 86 -18.12 -7.81 26.08
CA TYR A 86 -18.88 -8.81 25.33
C TYR A 86 -18.04 -10.01 24.85
N LYS A 87 -16.77 -10.11 25.27
CA LYS A 87 -15.82 -11.11 24.78
C LYS A 87 -16.31 -12.56 24.91
N ASP A 88 -16.97 -12.88 26.04
CA ASP A 88 -17.43 -14.23 26.34
C ASP A 88 -18.92 -14.45 26.05
N LYS A 89 -19.58 -13.47 25.42
CA LYS A 89 -21.01 -13.50 25.11
C LYS A 89 -21.20 -13.66 23.61
N GLN A 90 -21.73 -14.83 23.21
CA GLN A 90 -21.96 -15.16 21.79
C GLN A 90 -23.44 -15.22 21.42
N ASP A 91 -24.33 -14.85 22.34
CA ASP A 91 -25.76 -14.80 22.09
C ASP A 91 -26.11 -13.61 21.18
N GLN A 92 -27.12 -13.80 20.32
CA GLN A 92 -27.52 -12.81 19.31
C GLN A 92 -27.88 -11.45 19.92
N GLU A 93 -28.46 -11.44 21.12
CA GLU A 93 -28.82 -10.21 21.82
C GLU A 93 -27.58 -9.43 22.25
N SER A 94 -26.55 -10.10 22.80
CA SER A 94 -25.30 -9.48 23.20
C SER A 94 -24.52 -8.95 22.01
N LEU A 95 -24.50 -9.65 20.87
CA LEU A 95 -23.88 -9.17 19.63
C LEU A 95 -24.58 -7.91 19.11
N THR A 96 -25.91 -7.87 19.18
CA THR A 96 -26.68 -6.68 18.78
C THR A 96 -26.37 -5.50 19.70
N ARG A 97 -26.36 -5.69 21.01
CA ARG A 97 -26.00 -4.66 22.00
C ARG A 97 -24.57 -4.16 21.83
N GLN A 98 -23.61 -5.06 21.61
CA GLN A 98 -22.22 -4.70 21.30
C GLN A 98 -22.14 -3.79 20.06
N SER A 99 -22.82 -4.19 19.00
CA SER A 99 -22.86 -3.39 17.76
C SER A 99 -23.47 -2.00 17.98
N GLN A 100 -24.52 -1.89 18.78
CA GLN A 100 -25.15 -0.60 19.12
C GLN A 100 -24.22 0.29 19.95
N GLU A 101 -23.56 -0.26 20.98
CA GLU A 101 -22.59 0.47 21.80
C GLU A 101 -21.40 0.93 20.94
N MET A 102 -20.88 0.08 20.05
CA MET A 102 -19.82 0.43 19.11
C MET A 102 -20.25 1.58 18.19
N MET A 103 -21.47 1.53 17.64
CA MET A 103 -22.00 2.58 16.79
C MET A 103 -22.15 3.91 17.54
N ALA A 104 -22.53 3.88 18.83
CA ALA A 104 -22.60 5.07 19.68
C ALA A 104 -21.21 5.71 19.86
N VAL A 105 -20.16 4.91 20.06
CA VAL A 105 -18.77 5.42 20.12
C VAL A 105 -18.34 6.03 18.80
N TYR A 106 -18.64 5.40 17.66
CA TYR A 106 -18.32 5.95 16.35
C TYR A 106 -19.02 7.30 16.11
N LYS A 107 -20.29 7.43 16.49
CA LYS A 107 -21.02 8.71 16.44
C LYS A 107 -20.40 9.77 17.37
N LYS A 108 -20.07 9.39 18.62
CA LYS A 108 -19.45 10.30 19.60
C LYS A 108 -18.15 10.92 19.08
N TYR A 109 -17.30 10.13 18.43
CA TYR A 109 -16.02 10.57 17.89
C TYR A 109 -16.10 11.03 16.43
N ASN A 110 -17.29 11.08 15.84
CA ASN A 110 -17.50 11.41 14.43
C ASN A 110 -16.67 10.54 13.48
N ILE A 111 -16.62 9.23 13.74
CA ILE A 111 -15.87 8.23 12.98
C ILE A 111 -16.83 7.56 11.99
N SER A 112 -16.43 7.54 10.72
CA SER A 112 -17.12 6.71 9.72
C SER A 112 -16.56 5.28 9.77
N PRO A 113 -17.37 4.25 10.03
CA PRO A 113 -16.90 2.85 10.06
C PRO A 113 -16.34 2.38 8.72
N MET A 114 -16.76 2.99 7.61
CA MET A 114 -16.28 2.68 6.26
C MET A 114 -14.96 3.34 5.88
N SER A 115 -14.44 4.28 6.68
CA SER A 115 -13.23 5.03 6.32
C SER A 115 -11.98 4.17 6.20
N GLY A 116 -11.87 3.09 6.98
CA GLY A 116 -10.74 2.16 6.93
C GLY A 116 -10.70 1.35 5.63
N CYS A 117 -11.86 0.87 5.16
CA CYS A 117 -11.93 0.09 3.92
C CYS A 117 -11.84 0.96 2.65
N LEU A 118 -12.24 2.24 2.73
CA LEU A 118 -12.17 3.16 1.59
C LEU A 118 -10.73 3.32 1.06
N PHE A 119 -9.74 3.37 1.96
CA PHE A 119 -8.33 3.40 1.58
C PHE A 119 -7.94 2.16 0.77
N SER A 120 -8.32 0.96 1.24
CA SER A 120 -8.04 -0.29 0.54
C SER A 120 -8.78 -0.39 -0.79
N MET A 121 -10.01 0.12 -0.87
CA MET A 121 -10.80 0.15 -2.10
C MET A 121 -10.17 1.04 -3.19
N ILE A 122 -9.48 2.10 -2.83
CA ILE A 122 -8.76 2.96 -3.78
C ILE A 122 -7.39 2.35 -4.10
N GLN A 123 -6.70 1.80 -3.11
CA GLN A 123 -5.35 1.28 -3.25
C GLN A 123 -5.29 0.04 -4.14
N LEU A 124 -6.24 -0.88 -4.00
CA LEU A 124 -6.21 -2.16 -4.71
C LEU A 124 -6.35 -2.01 -6.24
N PRO A 125 -7.34 -1.28 -6.78
CA PRO A 125 -7.44 -1.05 -8.22
C PRO A 125 -6.20 -0.35 -8.78
N LEU A 126 -5.66 0.64 -8.07
CA LEU A 126 -4.47 1.34 -8.49
C LEU A 126 -3.25 0.41 -8.57
N PHE A 127 -3.08 -0.45 -7.57
CA PHE A 127 -2.03 -1.47 -7.56
C PHE A 127 -2.16 -2.43 -8.75
N ILE A 128 -3.37 -2.93 -9.01
CA ILE A 128 -3.65 -3.82 -10.15
C ILE A 128 -3.33 -3.13 -11.48
N ALA A 129 -3.70 -1.86 -11.63
CA ALA A 129 -3.39 -1.10 -12.85
C ALA A 129 -1.89 -0.94 -13.08
N PHE A 130 -1.11 -0.62 -12.02
CA PHE A 130 0.35 -0.59 -12.10
C PHE A 130 0.95 -1.95 -12.41
N PHE A 131 0.47 -3.00 -11.77
CA PHE A 131 0.91 -4.38 -12.00
C PHE A 131 0.72 -4.79 -13.47
N GLU A 132 -0.47 -4.58 -14.00
CA GLU A 132 -0.76 -4.88 -15.40
C GLU A 132 0.06 -3.99 -16.36
N ALA A 133 0.21 -2.69 -16.08
CA ALA A 133 1.00 -1.80 -16.91
C ALA A 133 2.46 -2.23 -16.99
N VAL A 134 3.07 -2.61 -15.87
CA VAL A 134 4.45 -3.14 -15.83
C VAL A 134 4.57 -4.44 -16.60
N GLN A 135 3.65 -5.38 -16.38
CA GLN A 135 3.71 -6.70 -17.05
C GLN A 135 3.46 -6.65 -18.55
N ARG A 136 2.66 -5.70 -19.02
CA ARG A 136 2.29 -5.57 -20.43
C ARG A 136 3.26 -4.69 -21.23
N THR A 137 4.23 -4.06 -20.56
CA THR A 137 5.16 -3.12 -21.19
C THR A 137 6.59 -3.66 -21.12
N PRO A 138 7.07 -4.35 -22.18
CA PRO A 138 8.40 -4.98 -22.19
C PRO A 138 9.53 -4.00 -21.87
N ALA A 139 9.47 -2.76 -22.35
CA ALA A 139 10.49 -1.73 -22.09
C ALA A 139 10.65 -1.43 -20.60
N ILE A 140 9.53 -1.36 -19.83
CA ILE A 140 9.57 -1.19 -18.36
C ILE A 140 10.13 -2.44 -17.71
N PHE A 141 9.67 -3.60 -18.16
CA PHE A 141 10.05 -4.90 -17.62
C PHE A 141 11.55 -5.19 -17.79
N GLU A 142 12.13 -4.83 -18.92
CA GLU A 142 13.55 -4.98 -19.23
C GLU A 142 14.41 -3.84 -18.65
N GLY A 143 13.80 -2.77 -18.17
CA GLY A 143 14.47 -1.60 -17.61
C GLY A 143 15.31 -1.96 -16.37
N LYS A 144 16.40 -1.18 -16.16
CA LYS A 144 17.30 -1.33 -15.01
C LYS A 144 17.33 -0.06 -14.16
N PHE A 145 17.47 -0.24 -12.86
CA PHE A 145 17.59 0.85 -11.91
C PHE A 145 18.52 0.45 -10.75
N LEU A 146 19.65 1.16 -10.59
CA LEU A 146 20.62 0.91 -9.52
C LEU A 146 21.06 -0.57 -9.40
N GLY A 147 21.18 -1.25 -10.53
CA GLY A 147 21.53 -2.68 -10.57
C GLY A 147 20.34 -3.64 -10.43
N LEU A 148 19.13 -3.13 -10.10
CA LEU A 148 17.87 -3.88 -10.16
C LEU A 148 17.38 -3.97 -11.59
N GLN A 149 16.99 -5.14 -12.03
CA GLN A 149 16.15 -5.28 -13.21
C GLN A 149 14.68 -5.21 -12.81
N LEU A 150 13.93 -4.30 -13.42
CA LEU A 150 12.56 -3.99 -12.99
C LEU A 150 11.60 -5.17 -13.11
N GLY A 151 11.78 -6.02 -14.13
CA GLY A 151 10.97 -7.21 -14.35
C GLY A 151 11.38 -8.43 -13.52
N THR A 152 12.58 -8.43 -12.95
CA THR A 152 13.07 -9.56 -12.14
C THR A 152 12.39 -9.56 -10.78
N THR A 153 11.98 -10.74 -10.33
CA THR A 153 11.50 -10.92 -8.95
C THR A 153 12.67 -10.90 -7.98
N PRO A 154 12.52 -10.33 -6.77
CA PRO A 154 13.58 -10.39 -5.77
C PRO A 154 14.06 -11.81 -5.47
N MET A 155 13.18 -12.80 -5.47
CA MET A 155 13.54 -14.21 -5.26
C MET A 155 14.61 -14.68 -6.27
N VAL A 156 14.46 -14.35 -7.56
CA VAL A 156 15.45 -14.66 -8.59
C VAL A 156 16.65 -13.72 -8.50
N GLY A 157 16.43 -12.46 -8.19
CA GLY A 157 17.50 -11.47 -8.02
C GLY A 157 18.52 -11.82 -6.93
N LEU A 158 18.07 -12.50 -5.87
CA LEU A 158 18.94 -12.99 -4.79
C LEU A 158 19.95 -14.06 -5.25
N THR A 159 19.74 -14.68 -6.42
CA THR A 159 20.67 -15.67 -7.01
C THR A 159 21.61 -15.07 -8.06
N THR A 160 21.52 -13.76 -8.30
CA THR A 160 22.30 -13.05 -9.33
C THR A 160 23.44 -12.23 -8.72
N SER A 161 24.36 -11.74 -9.55
CA SER A 161 25.44 -10.85 -9.12
C SER A 161 24.97 -9.52 -8.50
N GLY A 162 23.71 -9.15 -8.68
CA GLY A 162 23.08 -7.96 -8.10
C GLY A 162 22.41 -8.16 -6.73
N ILE A 163 22.69 -9.24 -6.02
CA ILE A 163 22.06 -9.65 -4.76
C ILE A 163 21.90 -8.51 -3.74
N ILE A 164 22.91 -7.67 -3.57
CA ILE A 164 22.91 -6.58 -2.58
C ILE A 164 21.75 -5.61 -2.82
N THR A 165 21.49 -5.25 -4.08
CA THR A 165 20.45 -4.29 -4.44
C THR A 165 19.06 -4.87 -4.18
N TYR A 166 18.86 -6.17 -4.41
CA TYR A 166 17.60 -6.85 -4.10
C TYR A 166 17.38 -6.98 -2.60
N ILE A 167 18.43 -7.24 -1.82
CA ILE A 167 18.36 -7.25 -0.34
C ILE A 167 17.97 -5.86 0.18
N ILE A 168 18.59 -4.79 -0.33
CA ILE A 168 18.26 -3.42 0.04
C ILE A 168 16.80 -3.12 -0.27
N LEU A 169 16.31 -3.49 -1.46
CA LEU A 169 14.90 -3.31 -1.84
C LEU A 169 13.97 -4.03 -0.86
N MET A 170 14.26 -5.28 -0.51
CA MET A 170 13.45 -6.05 0.44
C MET A 170 13.44 -5.45 1.84
N ILE A 171 14.58 -4.95 2.32
CA ILE A 171 14.68 -4.23 3.61
C ILE A 171 13.84 -2.95 3.56
N LEU A 172 13.90 -2.19 2.47
CA LEU A 172 13.09 -0.97 2.30
C LEU A 172 11.59 -1.28 2.27
N ILE A 173 11.18 -2.34 1.55
CA ILE A 173 9.79 -2.79 1.53
C ILE A 173 9.35 -3.15 2.96
N ALA A 174 10.12 -3.95 3.67
CA ALA A 174 9.81 -4.39 5.03
C ALA A 174 9.70 -3.21 6.00
N ALA A 175 10.71 -2.33 6.02
CA ALA A 175 10.76 -1.18 6.93
C ALA A 175 9.63 -0.18 6.66
N THR A 176 9.42 0.20 5.40
CA THR A 176 8.39 1.19 5.03
C THR A 176 6.99 0.63 5.24
N THR A 177 6.77 -0.65 4.96
CA THR A 177 5.48 -1.32 5.17
C THR A 177 5.16 -1.43 6.66
N PHE A 178 6.09 -1.95 7.46
CA PHE A 178 5.90 -2.06 8.90
C PHE A 178 5.61 -0.70 9.55
N TYR A 179 6.39 0.32 9.20
CA TYR A 179 6.23 1.65 9.77
C TYR A 179 4.91 2.30 9.33
N SER A 180 4.52 2.14 8.08
CA SER A 180 3.24 2.62 7.55
C SER A 180 2.05 1.98 8.28
N PHE A 181 2.05 0.66 8.46
CA PHE A 181 1.00 -0.03 9.21
C PHE A 181 0.99 0.36 10.68
N LYS A 182 2.15 0.41 11.32
CA LYS A 182 2.28 0.86 12.72
C LYS A 182 1.70 2.25 12.91
N MET A 183 1.97 3.19 12.02
CA MET A 183 1.41 4.54 12.09
C MET A 183 -0.11 4.55 11.91
N ASN A 184 -0.64 3.75 10.99
CA ASN A 184 -2.09 3.71 10.73
C ASN A 184 -2.86 2.99 11.84
N MET A 185 -2.27 1.99 12.48
CA MET A 185 -2.92 1.14 13.48
C MET A 185 -2.51 1.47 14.93
N SER A 186 -1.62 2.45 15.15
CA SER A 186 -1.11 2.82 16.46
C SER A 186 -2.19 3.50 17.31
N GLY A 187 -3.11 2.70 17.85
CA GLY A 187 -3.91 3.02 19.02
C GLY A 187 -3.40 2.18 20.18
N ASN A 188 -3.64 2.62 21.41
CA ASN A 188 -3.40 1.82 22.63
C ASN A 188 -4.43 0.68 22.74
N SER A 189 -4.48 -0.18 21.73
CA SER A 189 -5.30 -1.39 21.82
C SER A 189 -4.69 -2.31 22.87
N LEU A 190 -5.43 -2.58 23.91
CA LEU A 190 -5.06 -3.54 24.96
C LEU A 190 -5.08 -4.98 24.42
N ASP A 191 -5.72 -5.21 23.29
CA ASP A 191 -5.83 -6.52 22.68
C ASP A 191 -4.52 -6.95 21.99
N PRO A 192 -3.85 -8.02 22.46
CA PRO A 192 -2.60 -8.52 21.88
C PRO A 192 -2.73 -8.89 20.40
N SER A 193 -3.91 -9.36 19.97
CA SER A 193 -4.15 -9.76 18.57
C SER A 193 -4.04 -8.57 17.60
N MET A 194 -4.52 -7.40 18.00
CA MET A 194 -4.44 -6.19 17.20
C MET A 194 -3.01 -5.62 17.13
N LYS A 195 -2.16 -5.88 18.14
CA LYS A 195 -0.73 -5.49 18.11
C LYS A 195 0.07 -6.30 17.09
N MET A 196 -0.31 -7.56 16.88
CA MET A 196 0.35 -8.45 15.92
C MET A 196 -0.06 -8.17 14.47
N MET A 197 -1.18 -7.51 14.23
CA MET A 197 -1.70 -7.27 12.88
C MET A 197 -0.72 -6.51 11.95
N PRO A 198 -0.03 -5.42 12.36
CA PRO A 198 1.00 -4.79 11.53
C PRO A 198 2.13 -5.74 11.14
N VAL A 199 2.54 -6.62 12.04
CA VAL A 199 3.59 -7.61 11.80
C VAL A 199 3.12 -8.65 10.79
N MET A 200 1.93 -9.24 11.01
CA MET A 200 1.35 -10.23 10.10
C MET A 200 1.14 -9.67 8.68
N MET A 201 0.59 -8.48 8.58
CA MET A 201 0.40 -7.81 7.29
C MET A 201 1.74 -7.51 6.59
N SER A 202 2.75 -7.07 7.35
CA SER A 202 4.08 -6.82 6.80
C SER A 202 4.74 -8.11 6.30
N VAL A 203 4.64 -9.20 7.05
CA VAL A 203 5.17 -10.51 6.64
C VAL A 203 4.48 -11.00 5.35
N MET A 204 3.15 -10.89 5.28
CA MET A 204 2.41 -11.29 4.08
C MET A 204 2.84 -10.48 2.86
N ILE A 205 3.03 -9.17 3.01
CA ILE A 205 3.48 -8.30 1.91
C ILE A 205 4.92 -8.61 1.50
N ILE A 206 5.82 -8.87 2.44
CA ILE A 206 7.21 -9.25 2.15
C ILE A 206 7.23 -10.55 1.35
N ILE A 207 6.46 -11.55 1.76
CA ILE A 207 6.36 -12.83 1.03
C ILE A 207 5.84 -12.59 -0.38
N THR A 208 4.78 -11.80 -0.52
CA THR A 208 4.21 -11.45 -1.84
C THR A 208 5.23 -10.71 -2.72
N ALA A 209 5.98 -9.77 -2.15
CA ALA A 209 6.98 -8.98 -2.86
C ALA A 209 8.15 -9.81 -3.39
N LEU A 210 8.49 -10.94 -2.75
CA LEU A 210 9.52 -11.87 -3.25
C LEU A 210 9.20 -12.45 -4.62
N PHE A 211 7.90 -12.63 -4.92
CA PHE A 211 7.41 -13.24 -6.16
C PHE A 211 6.88 -12.25 -7.19
N MET A 212 6.90 -10.95 -6.89
CA MET A 212 6.47 -9.91 -7.82
C MET A 212 7.66 -9.19 -8.47
N PRO A 213 7.49 -8.61 -9.69
CA PRO A 213 8.52 -7.81 -10.33
C PRO A 213 9.04 -6.68 -9.44
N SER A 214 10.35 -6.43 -9.44
CA SER A 214 11.00 -5.41 -8.59
C SER A 214 10.46 -4.00 -8.83
N ALA A 215 9.94 -3.71 -10.04
CA ALA A 215 9.22 -2.47 -10.33
C ALA A 215 8.08 -2.21 -9.34
N LEU A 216 7.34 -3.24 -8.95
CA LEU A 216 6.25 -3.12 -7.97
C LEU A 216 6.77 -2.92 -6.55
N GLY A 217 7.94 -3.47 -6.24
CA GLY A 217 8.64 -3.19 -4.98
C GLY A 217 8.99 -1.70 -4.87
N ILE A 218 9.51 -1.09 -5.94
CA ILE A 218 9.80 0.35 -6.02
C ILE A 218 8.50 1.18 -5.85
N TYR A 219 7.44 0.81 -6.56
CA TYR A 219 6.12 1.42 -6.39
C TYR A 219 5.65 1.33 -4.94
N TRP A 220 5.80 0.15 -4.31
CA TRP A 220 5.38 -0.10 -2.93
C TRP A 220 6.13 0.78 -1.93
N VAL A 221 7.45 0.85 -2.02
CA VAL A 221 8.29 1.72 -1.20
C VAL A 221 7.89 3.18 -1.37
N THR A 222 7.74 3.65 -2.61
CA THR A 222 7.36 5.03 -2.92
C THR A 222 6.01 5.40 -2.31
N THR A 223 5.02 4.55 -2.45
CA THR A 223 3.68 4.79 -1.92
C THR A 223 3.62 4.73 -0.40
N ASN A 224 4.40 3.85 0.23
CA ASN A 224 4.52 3.78 1.69
C ASN A 224 5.22 5.03 2.26
N LEU A 225 6.31 5.48 1.66
CA LEU A 225 6.99 6.71 2.06
C LEU A 225 6.06 7.92 1.98
N PHE A 226 5.29 8.04 0.91
CA PHE A 226 4.30 9.10 0.79
C PHE A 226 3.23 9.00 1.89
N THR A 227 2.72 7.81 2.19
CA THR A 227 1.73 7.57 3.25
C THR A 227 2.29 7.94 4.63
N ILE A 228 3.55 7.61 4.91
CA ILE A 228 4.25 7.98 6.15
C ILE A 228 4.34 9.51 6.25
N PHE A 229 4.79 10.18 5.19
CA PHE A 229 4.86 11.64 5.14
C PHE A 229 3.49 12.29 5.37
N GLN A 230 2.46 11.77 4.71
CA GLN A 230 1.09 12.24 4.88
C GLN A 230 0.59 12.11 6.32
N ASN A 231 0.81 10.96 6.95
CA ASN A 231 0.39 10.72 8.33
C ASN A 231 1.11 11.67 9.31
N ILE A 232 2.40 11.91 9.12
CA ILE A 232 3.19 12.88 9.92
C ILE A 232 2.60 14.30 9.72
N SER A 233 2.30 14.69 8.49
CA SER A 233 1.75 16.00 8.16
C SER A 233 0.37 16.21 8.78
N VAL A 234 -0.49 15.20 8.73
CA VAL A 234 -1.82 15.25 9.37
C VAL A 234 -1.71 15.36 10.89
N LYS A 235 -0.80 14.61 11.51
CA LYS A 235 -0.56 14.68 12.95
C LYS A 235 -0.09 16.06 13.38
N ARG A 236 0.90 16.64 12.71
CA ARG A 236 1.41 17.99 13.00
C ARG A 236 0.34 19.07 12.82
N SER A 237 -0.50 18.97 11.78
CA SER A 237 -1.60 19.93 11.57
C SER A 237 -2.58 19.91 12.76
N LYS A 238 -2.91 18.73 13.29
CA LYS A 238 -3.81 18.62 14.45
C LYS A 238 -3.21 19.18 15.74
N GLU A 239 -1.93 18.98 15.98
CA GLU A 239 -1.24 19.52 17.14
C GLU A 239 -1.23 21.06 17.09
N LYS A 240 -1.18 21.66 15.89
CA LYS A 240 -1.20 23.11 15.68
C LYS A 240 -2.60 23.71 15.83
N TYR A 241 -3.64 23.05 15.33
CA TYR A 241 -5.03 23.56 15.34
C TYR A 241 -5.88 23.01 16.50
N GLY A 242 -5.43 22.00 17.23
CA GLY A 242 -6.15 21.44 18.38
C GLY A 242 -5.78 22.11 19.73
N LYS A 243 -5.00 23.18 19.67
CA LYS A 243 -4.66 24.06 20.82
C LYS A 243 -5.39 25.43 20.75
N ALA A 244 -6.31 25.59 19.79
CA ALA A 244 -7.17 26.78 19.70
C ALA A 244 -8.58 26.46 20.19
#